data_1612117140bdc2729f5854199f309ca0
#
_entry.id   1612117140bdc2729f5854199f309ca0
#
_cell.length_a   1.000
_cell.length_b   1.000
_cell.length_c   1.000
_cell.angle_alpha   90.00
_cell.angle_beta   90.00
_cell.angle_gamma   90.00
#
_symmetry.space_group_name_H-M   'P 1'
#
loop_
_entity.id
_entity.type
_entity.pdbx_description
1 polymer ?
#
loop_
_entity_poly.entity_id
_entity_poly.type
_entity_poly.pdbx_seq_one_letter_code
_entity_poly.pdbx_strand_id
1 'polypeptide(L)'
;MKMMGWVGAAVLVAAGSCGAQRPAQGPMSDTKYTAESLGYSLFWHDEFDGDALDGSKWAIRGEGPRALGRVSREAIEVKDGYLTLKAFEKDGVVQVGMVGTQGRFMTKYGYFECRAQLQRGGGIWAAFWIQSTLIAKGEDPATFGAEIDIMEFFRKLGKDIVSHNVHWAYGPHQQTTHGMQSYLEGVSEGFHTFAVEWTPKRYTFFVDGYKFYEVHQGISRIEEYIILSMEPPQQEEISKMKLPDEYIIDYVRVYKKKGQDPKK
;
A
#
# COMPACT_ATOMS: atom_id res chain seq x y z
N MET A 1 -0.29 -7.95 36.66
CA MET A 1 -0.88 -7.78 35.33
C MET A 1 0.06 -6.89 34.53
N LYS A 2 0.99 -7.49 33.76
CA LYS A 2 2.05 -6.77 33.02
C LYS A 2 1.48 -6.39 31.65
N MET A 3 1.37 -5.09 31.39
CA MET A 3 1.05 -4.56 30.08
C MET A 3 2.24 -4.87 29.13
N MET A 4 2.01 -5.74 28.16
CA MET A 4 2.95 -5.94 27.05
C MET A 4 2.82 -4.74 26.10
N GLY A 5 3.84 -3.87 26.16
CA GLY A 5 3.99 -2.78 25.20
C GLY A 5 4.24 -3.32 23.81
N TRP A 6 3.43 -2.91 22.86
CA TRP A 6 3.67 -3.13 21.42
C TRP A 6 4.85 -2.25 21.00
N VAL A 7 5.97 -2.92 20.70
CA VAL A 7 7.10 -2.27 20.05
C VAL A 7 6.71 -2.15 18.57
N GLY A 8 6.33 -0.95 18.18
CA GLY A 8 6.18 -0.62 16.76
C GLY A 8 7.54 -0.80 16.10
N ALA A 9 7.66 -1.77 15.21
CA ALA A 9 8.85 -1.92 14.37
C ALA A 9 8.97 -0.66 13.50
N ALA A 10 9.91 0.19 13.85
CA ALA A 10 10.37 1.24 12.96
C ALA A 10 10.94 0.51 11.74
N VAL A 11 10.41 0.79 10.56
CA VAL A 11 11.03 0.38 9.30
C VAL A 11 12.34 1.16 9.20
N LEU A 12 13.42 0.57 9.69
CA LEU A 12 14.77 0.99 9.35
C LEU A 12 14.96 0.59 7.89
N VAL A 13 14.75 1.54 6.98
CA VAL A 13 15.30 1.43 5.63
C VAL A 13 16.81 1.41 5.82
N ALA A 14 17.41 0.21 5.80
CA ALA A 14 18.84 0.08 5.76
C ALA A 14 19.34 0.86 4.56
N ALA A 15 20.24 1.81 4.79
CA ALA A 15 21.03 2.47 3.76
C ALA A 15 21.92 1.39 3.10
N GLY A 16 21.31 0.60 2.24
CA GLY A 16 21.98 -0.39 1.40
C GLY A 16 22.67 0.33 0.28
N SER A 17 23.93 -0.01 0.09
CA SER A 17 24.87 0.33 -0.97
C SER A 17 24.23 1.01 -2.19
N CYS A 18 24.81 2.13 -2.62
CA CYS A 18 24.51 2.89 -3.83
C CYS A 18 24.70 2.00 -5.10
N GLY A 19 23.82 1.05 -5.30
CA GLY A 19 23.60 0.41 -6.57
C GLY A 19 22.86 1.40 -7.45
N ALA A 20 23.31 1.61 -8.68
CA ALA A 20 22.66 2.50 -9.63
C ALA A 20 21.14 2.16 -9.68
N GLN A 21 20.31 3.15 -9.33
CA GLN A 21 18.87 3.01 -9.32
C GLN A 21 18.44 2.65 -10.74
N ARG A 22 17.75 1.52 -10.90
CA ARG A 22 17.27 1.12 -12.23
C ARG A 22 16.30 2.20 -12.72
N PRO A 23 16.36 2.60 -14.00
CA PRO A 23 15.40 3.55 -14.52
C PRO A 23 13.99 2.97 -14.42
N ALA A 24 13.02 3.83 -14.12
CA ALA A 24 11.61 3.44 -14.13
C ALA A 24 11.23 2.92 -15.52
N GLN A 25 10.48 1.81 -15.56
CA GLN A 25 10.06 1.20 -16.82
C GLN A 25 8.64 1.57 -17.20
N GLY A 26 8.39 1.72 -18.49
CA GLY A 26 7.04 1.80 -19.06
C GLY A 26 6.30 0.45 -18.98
N PRO A 27 5.04 0.43 -19.44
CA PRO A 27 4.25 -0.80 -19.51
C PRO A 27 4.94 -1.91 -20.33
N MET A 28 4.74 -3.16 -19.91
CA MET A 28 5.26 -4.33 -20.64
C MET A 28 4.59 -4.52 -22.03
N SER A 29 3.39 -3.95 -22.21
CA SER A 29 2.63 -3.92 -23.48
C SER A 29 1.56 -2.84 -23.44
N ASP A 30 0.99 -2.48 -24.58
CA ASP A 30 -0.13 -1.54 -24.70
C ASP A 30 -1.49 -2.15 -24.32
N THR A 31 -1.50 -3.42 -23.89
CA THR A 31 -2.74 -4.09 -23.47
C THR A 31 -3.14 -3.64 -22.06
N LYS A 32 -4.39 -3.20 -21.93
CA LYS A 32 -5.02 -2.95 -20.65
C LYS A 32 -5.79 -4.17 -20.18
N TYR A 33 -5.65 -4.48 -18.91
CA TYR A 33 -6.34 -5.57 -18.22
C TYR A 33 -7.30 -5.00 -17.18
N THR A 34 -8.43 -5.69 -17.01
CA THR A 34 -9.31 -5.53 -15.85
C THR A 34 -9.36 -6.84 -15.09
N ALA A 35 -9.84 -6.83 -13.86
CA ALA A 35 -10.06 -8.06 -13.09
C ALA A 35 -10.90 -9.07 -13.86
N GLU A 36 -11.99 -8.61 -14.51
CA GLU A 36 -12.91 -9.45 -15.30
C GLU A 36 -12.22 -10.03 -16.54
N SER A 37 -11.39 -9.25 -17.25
CA SER A 37 -10.64 -9.72 -18.42
C SER A 37 -9.64 -10.83 -18.07
N LEU A 38 -9.20 -10.86 -16.80
CA LEU A 38 -8.34 -11.90 -16.24
C LEU A 38 -9.13 -13.07 -15.60
N GLY A 39 -10.47 -13.04 -15.71
CA GLY A 39 -11.37 -14.10 -15.22
C GLY A 39 -11.65 -14.03 -13.72
N TYR A 40 -11.56 -12.86 -13.11
CA TYR A 40 -11.91 -12.61 -11.71
C TYR A 40 -13.30 -12.01 -11.60
N SER A 41 -13.96 -12.20 -10.45
CA SER A 41 -15.24 -11.59 -10.09
C SER A 41 -15.11 -10.88 -8.76
N LEU A 42 -15.87 -9.79 -8.56
CA LEU A 42 -15.86 -9.00 -7.33
C LEU A 42 -16.21 -9.88 -6.13
N PHE A 43 -15.39 -9.79 -5.08
CA PHE A 43 -15.51 -10.59 -3.86
C PHE A 43 -15.73 -9.73 -2.60
N TRP A 44 -14.97 -8.66 -2.48
CA TRP A 44 -15.05 -7.70 -1.39
C TRP A 44 -14.73 -6.30 -1.90
N HIS A 45 -15.39 -5.28 -1.35
CA HIS A 45 -15.13 -3.90 -1.75
C HIS A 45 -15.53 -2.89 -0.68
N ASP A 46 -15.01 -1.68 -0.83
CA ASP A 46 -15.53 -0.47 -0.23
C ASP A 46 -15.45 0.67 -1.23
N GLU A 47 -16.60 1.33 -1.45
CA GLU A 47 -16.76 2.49 -2.35
C GLU A 47 -16.83 3.79 -1.55
N PHE A 48 -16.69 3.71 -0.21
CA PHE A 48 -16.71 4.83 0.72
C PHE A 48 -17.95 5.75 0.63
N ASP A 49 -19.10 5.18 0.27
CA ASP A 49 -20.38 5.89 0.08
C ASP A 49 -20.98 6.46 1.38
N GLY A 50 -20.40 6.15 2.56
CA GLY A 50 -20.84 6.64 3.85
C GLY A 50 -20.34 8.05 4.17
N ASP A 51 -20.60 8.48 5.39
CA ASP A 51 -20.11 9.73 5.99
C ASP A 51 -19.07 9.50 7.11
N ALA A 52 -18.68 8.25 7.32
CA ALA A 52 -17.67 7.81 8.30
C ALA A 52 -17.01 6.51 7.83
N LEU A 53 -15.79 6.26 8.33
CA LEU A 53 -15.08 5.01 8.09
C LEU A 53 -15.90 3.81 8.61
N ASP A 54 -16.21 2.85 7.74
CA ASP A 54 -16.93 1.63 8.12
C ASP A 54 -16.09 0.74 9.02
N GLY A 55 -16.38 0.78 10.33
CA GLY A 55 -15.67 0.00 11.35
C GLY A 55 -15.82 -1.51 11.23
N SER A 56 -16.75 -2.01 10.40
CA SER A 56 -16.86 -3.44 10.07
C SER A 56 -15.82 -3.88 9.03
N LYS A 57 -15.32 -2.95 8.21
CA LYS A 57 -14.32 -3.18 7.16
C LYS A 57 -12.93 -2.70 7.54
N TRP A 58 -12.83 -1.57 8.24
CA TRP A 58 -11.59 -0.86 8.51
C TRP A 58 -11.37 -0.57 9.99
N ALA A 59 -10.12 -0.44 10.36
CA ALA A 59 -9.68 0.13 11.64
C ALA A 59 -8.58 1.16 11.40
N ILE A 60 -8.44 2.15 12.28
CA ILE A 60 -7.27 3.03 12.28
C ILE A 60 -6.06 2.18 12.67
N ARG A 61 -5.05 2.17 11.81
CA ARG A 61 -3.87 1.34 12.01
C ARG A 61 -2.76 2.14 12.68
N GLY A 62 -2.32 1.69 13.87
CA GLY A 62 -1.16 2.27 14.55
C GLY A 62 -1.37 3.70 15.02
N GLU A 63 -2.58 4.07 15.49
CA GLU A 63 -2.85 5.40 16.07
C GLU A 63 -1.81 5.75 17.13
N GLY A 64 -1.10 6.86 16.96
CA GLY A 64 -0.01 7.27 17.82
C GLY A 64 1.25 7.68 17.06
N PRO A 65 2.41 7.83 17.75
CA PRO A 65 3.68 8.20 17.15
C PRO A 65 4.10 7.21 16.05
N ARG A 66 4.56 7.72 14.90
CA ARG A 66 5.09 6.95 13.78
C ARG A 66 6.18 7.75 13.07
N ALA A 67 7.39 7.21 13.00
CA ALA A 67 8.56 7.91 12.45
C ALA A 67 8.65 9.37 12.95
N LEU A 68 8.70 10.36 12.08
CA LEU A 68 8.77 11.79 12.44
C LEU A 68 7.40 12.48 12.47
N GLY A 69 6.32 11.70 12.64
CA GLY A 69 4.96 12.20 12.71
C GLY A 69 4.09 11.36 13.64
N ARG A 70 2.79 11.39 13.37
CA ARG A 70 1.80 10.69 14.15
C ARG A 70 0.63 10.24 13.29
N VAL A 71 0.20 8.99 13.42
CA VAL A 71 -1.09 8.56 12.90
C VAL A 71 -2.20 9.10 13.78
N SER A 72 -3.13 9.82 13.17
CA SER A 72 -4.21 10.52 13.87
C SER A 72 -5.56 10.26 13.21
N ARG A 73 -6.58 10.07 14.03
CA ARG A 73 -7.98 9.98 13.60
C ARG A 73 -8.44 11.23 12.84
N GLU A 74 -7.96 12.41 13.24
CA GLU A 74 -8.29 13.70 12.59
C GLU A 74 -7.79 13.77 11.14
N ALA A 75 -6.83 12.91 10.78
CA ALA A 75 -6.29 12.82 9.43
C ALA A 75 -7.04 11.82 8.53
N ILE A 76 -8.22 11.34 8.95
CA ILE A 76 -9.04 10.37 8.23
C ILE A 76 -10.43 10.94 8.07
N GLU A 77 -10.90 11.08 6.83
CA GLU A 77 -12.23 11.57 6.50
C GLU A 77 -12.89 10.66 5.44
N VAL A 78 -14.15 10.33 5.62
CA VAL A 78 -15.00 9.73 4.59
C VAL A 78 -16.11 10.71 4.27
N LYS A 79 -16.18 11.13 3.02
CA LYS A 79 -17.14 12.11 2.58
C LYS A 79 -17.28 12.10 1.05
N ASP A 80 -18.50 12.34 0.56
CA ASP A 80 -18.82 12.53 -0.87
C ASP A 80 -18.35 11.33 -1.74
N GLY A 81 -18.37 10.09 -1.20
CA GLY A 81 -17.94 8.88 -1.91
C GLY A 81 -16.41 8.66 -1.90
N TYR A 82 -15.68 9.33 -1.02
CA TYR A 82 -14.21 9.19 -0.94
C TYR A 82 -13.73 8.95 0.49
N LEU A 83 -12.68 8.15 0.62
CA LEU A 83 -11.82 8.16 1.79
C LEU A 83 -10.64 9.11 1.53
N THR A 84 -10.49 10.14 2.37
CA THR A 84 -9.33 11.03 2.32
C THR A 84 -8.41 10.79 3.50
N LEU A 85 -7.17 10.40 3.21
CA LEU A 85 -6.09 10.37 4.18
C LEU A 85 -5.29 11.66 4.06
N LYS A 86 -5.34 12.47 5.11
CA LYS A 86 -4.74 13.81 5.15
C LYS A 86 -3.33 13.76 5.74
N ALA A 87 -2.52 14.72 5.36
CA ALA A 87 -1.29 15.09 6.07
C ALA A 87 -1.34 16.58 6.39
N PHE A 88 -1.17 16.93 7.67
CA PHE A 88 -1.15 18.33 8.13
C PHE A 88 -0.30 18.45 9.40
N GLU A 89 0.12 19.69 9.71
CA GLU A 89 0.83 19.97 10.97
C GLU A 89 -0.17 20.39 12.06
N LYS A 90 0.02 19.84 13.25
CA LYS A 90 -0.68 20.24 14.46
C LYS A 90 0.30 20.23 15.62
N ASP A 91 0.43 21.36 16.30
CA ASP A 91 1.33 21.55 17.46
C ASP A 91 2.80 21.14 17.16
N GLY A 92 3.29 21.46 15.95
CA GLY A 92 4.65 21.14 15.51
C GLY A 92 4.86 19.66 15.14
N VAL A 93 3.79 18.85 15.07
CA VAL A 93 3.86 17.43 14.73
C VAL A 93 3.03 17.14 13.48
N VAL A 94 3.63 16.47 12.50
CA VAL A 94 2.93 16.03 11.27
C VAL A 94 1.93 14.94 11.63
N GLN A 95 0.64 15.20 11.36
CA GLN A 95 -0.44 14.24 11.48
C GLN A 95 -0.69 13.57 10.14
N VAL A 96 -0.87 12.25 10.11
CA VAL A 96 -1.16 11.47 8.91
C VAL A 96 -2.27 10.46 9.14
N GLY A 97 -3.01 10.14 8.06
CA GLY A 97 -4.05 9.11 8.09
C GLY A 97 -3.49 7.73 7.73
N MET A 98 -3.94 6.70 8.44
CA MET A 98 -3.65 5.30 8.12
C MET A 98 -4.80 4.41 8.55
N VAL A 99 -5.30 3.57 7.64
CA VAL A 99 -6.36 2.59 7.91
C VAL A 99 -5.95 1.21 7.40
N GLY A 100 -6.51 0.17 7.98
CA GLY A 100 -6.26 -1.20 7.55
C GLY A 100 -7.40 -2.14 7.88
N THR A 101 -7.47 -3.24 7.14
CA THR A 101 -8.54 -4.26 7.31
C THR A 101 -8.18 -5.37 8.29
N GLN A 102 -7.06 -5.25 9.03
CA GLN A 102 -6.62 -6.24 10.01
C GLN A 102 -7.74 -6.57 11.02
N GLY A 103 -8.05 -7.87 11.16
CA GLY A 103 -9.10 -8.35 12.06
C GLY A 103 -10.53 -8.06 11.59
N ARG A 104 -10.69 -7.54 10.37
CA ARG A 104 -11.98 -7.28 9.71
C ARG A 104 -12.10 -8.09 8.43
N PHE A 105 -11.19 -7.86 7.48
CA PHE A 105 -11.10 -8.58 6.24
C PHE A 105 -9.63 -8.96 5.99
N MET A 106 -9.39 -10.26 5.83
CA MET A 106 -8.11 -10.82 5.43
C MET A 106 -8.35 -11.88 4.37
N THR A 107 -7.47 -11.98 3.39
CA THR A 107 -7.59 -12.98 2.34
C THR A 107 -6.25 -13.24 1.68
N LYS A 108 -6.14 -14.35 0.95
CA LYS A 108 -4.96 -14.68 0.14
C LYS A 108 -5.37 -14.86 -1.31
N TYR A 109 -4.45 -14.51 -2.22
CA TYR A 109 -4.64 -14.56 -3.67
C TYR A 109 -5.86 -13.73 -4.15
N GLY A 110 -5.84 -13.38 -5.41
CA GLY A 110 -6.87 -12.57 -6.03
C GLY A 110 -6.28 -11.41 -6.81
N TYR A 111 -7.16 -10.55 -7.28
CA TYR A 111 -6.81 -9.26 -7.87
C TYR A 111 -7.27 -8.18 -6.89
N PHE A 112 -6.32 -7.37 -6.42
CA PHE A 112 -6.55 -6.29 -5.47
C PHE A 112 -6.37 -4.98 -6.20
N GLU A 113 -7.33 -4.10 -6.11
CA GLU A 113 -7.34 -2.82 -6.83
C GLU A 113 -7.77 -1.68 -5.93
N CYS A 114 -7.08 -0.56 -6.06
CA CYS A 114 -7.44 0.72 -5.47
C CYS A 114 -7.49 1.77 -6.57
N ARG A 115 -8.53 2.60 -6.61
CA ARG A 115 -8.58 3.80 -7.44
C ARG A 115 -8.38 5.01 -6.54
N ALA A 116 -7.36 5.81 -6.85
CA ALA A 116 -7.00 6.91 -5.99
C ALA A 116 -6.32 8.07 -6.74
N GLN A 117 -6.39 9.27 -6.14
CA GLN A 117 -5.61 10.45 -6.49
C GLN A 117 -4.48 10.61 -5.48
N LEU A 118 -3.26 10.70 -5.96
CA LEU A 118 -2.05 10.75 -5.15
C LEU A 118 -1.78 12.15 -4.58
N GLN A 119 -1.00 12.22 -3.49
CA GLN A 119 -0.57 13.48 -2.90
C GLN A 119 0.23 14.33 -3.89
N ARG A 120 0.19 15.65 -3.72
CA ARG A 120 0.86 16.61 -4.60
C ARG A 120 2.26 16.99 -4.14
N GLY A 121 2.47 17.03 -2.85
CA GLY A 121 3.72 17.44 -2.22
C GLY A 121 4.76 16.33 -2.12
N GLY A 122 5.99 16.71 -1.79
CA GLY A 122 7.06 15.80 -1.39
C GLY A 122 7.14 15.65 0.13
N GLY A 123 8.07 14.83 0.59
CA GLY A 123 8.37 14.62 2.00
C GLY A 123 7.52 13.56 2.69
N ILE A 124 6.25 13.52 2.37
CA ILE A 124 5.28 12.48 2.73
C ILE A 124 5.04 11.57 1.52
N TRP A 125 4.45 10.39 1.72
CA TRP A 125 4.06 9.54 0.58
C TRP A 125 2.79 8.73 0.85
N ALA A 126 1.97 8.59 -0.18
CA ALA A 126 0.80 7.72 -0.19
C ALA A 126 1.22 6.29 -0.48
N ALA A 127 0.52 5.32 0.14
CA ALA A 127 0.72 3.91 -0.15
C ALA A 127 -0.59 3.11 -0.10
N PHE A 128 -0.68 2.16 -1.02
CA PHE A 128 -1.64 1.07 -1.04
C PHE A 128 -0.88 -0.26 -1.01
N TRP A 129 -1.05 -1.03 0.04
CA TRP A 129 -0.24 -2.20 0.33
C TRP A 129 -0.99 -3.28 1.11
N ILE A 130 -0.44 -4.47 1.15
CA ILE A 130 -0.98 -5.64 1.83
C ILE A 130 0.10 -6.18 2.75
N GLN A 131 -0.25 -6.66 3.94
CA GLN A 131 0.73 -7.19 4.87
C GLN A 131 0.19 -8.39 5.66
N SER A 132 1.10 -9.33 5.95
CA SER A 132 0.86 -10.41 6.88
C SER A 132 0.98 -9.95 8.34
N THR A 133 0.09 -10.45 9.20
CA THR A 133 0.23 -10.28 10.66
C THR A 133 1.38 -11.09 11.26
N LEU A 134 1.96 -12.03 10.49
CA LEU A 134 3.01 -12.95 10.93
C LEU A 134 4.39 -12.61 10.34
N ILE A 135 4.52 -11.57 9.53
CA ILE A 135 5.74 -11.26 8.76
C ILE A 135 7.02 -11.19 9.60
N ALA A 136 6.94 -10.79 10.86
CA ALA A 136 8.07 -10.71 11.79
C ALA A 136 8.29 -11.99 12.61
N LYS A 137 7.58 -13.09 12.30
CA LYS A 137 7.64 -14.34 13.07
C LYS A 137 8.61 -15.38 12.48
N GLY A 138 9.06 -15.17 11.23
CA GLY A 138 9.99 -16.06 10.56
C GLY A 138 10.32 -15.61 9.15
N GLU A 139 11.15 -16.40 8.46
CA GLU A 139 11.76 -15.99 7.19
C GLU A 139 11.03 -16.52 5.95
N ASP A 140 10.32 -17.64 6.06
CA ASP A 140 9.62 -18.24 4.92
C ASP A 140 8.33 -17.47 4.59
N PRO A 141 8.24 -16.78 3.45
CA PRO A 141 7.04 -16.02 3.09
C PRO A 141 5.81 -16.91 2.86
N ALA A 142 6.00 -18.17 2.51
CA ALA A 142 4.88 -19.09 2.35
C ALA A 142 4.17 -19.39 3.69
N THR A 143 4.89 -19.29 4.79
CA THR A 143 4.41 -19.58 6.16
C THR A 143 4.11 -18.32 6.96
N PHE A 144 4.94 -17.29 6.82
CA PHE A 144 4.85 -16.06 7.63
C PHE A 144 4.34 -14.85 6.85
N GLY A 145 4.14 -15.01 5.55
CA GLY A 145 3.61 -13.96 4.67
C GLY A 145 4.65 -12.94 4.24
N ALA A 146 4.15 -11.91 3.60
CA ALA A 146 4.94 -10.83 3.02
C ALA A 146 4.31 -9.47 3.33
N GLU A 147 5.00 -8.41 2.92
CA GLU A 147 4.45 -7.09 2.65
C GLU A 147 4.53 -6.88 1.14
N ILE A 148 3.42 -6.46 0.55
CA ILE A 148 3.28 -6.26 -0.88
C ILE A 148 2.87 -4.82 -1.09
N ASP A 149 3.82 -3.96 -1.45
CA ASP A 149 3.58 -2.55 -1.74
C ASP A 149 3.07 -2.44 -3.17
N ILE A 150 1.75 -2.40 -3.32
CA ILE A 150 1.09 -2.33 -4.63
C ILE A 150 1.35 -0.98 -5.27
N MET A 151 1.36 0.08 -4.47
CA MET A 151 1.68 1.43 -4.87
C MET A 151 2.30 2.18 -3.70
N GLU A 152 3.46 2.78 -3.92
CA GLU A 152 4.06 3.83 -3.11
C GLU A 152 4.42 5.01 -4.00
N PHE A 153 4.03 6.23 -3.60
CA PHE A 153 4.28 7.41 -4.41
C PHE A 153 5.26 8.38 -3.74
N PHE A 154 6.52 8.25 -4.10
CA PHE A 154 7.59 9.12 -3.64
C PHE A 154 7.87 10.24 -4.65
N ARG A 155 7.43 11.47 -4.39
CA ARG A 155 7.68 12.64 -5.27
C ARG A 155 9.15 12.84 -5.63
N LYS A 156 10.08 12.43 -4.77
CA LYS A 156 11.53 12.49 -5.03
C LYS A 156 11.98 11.66 -6.22
N LEU A 157 11.24 10.64 -6.59
CA LEU A 157 11.53 9.78 -7.75
C LEU A 157 11.04 10.40 -9.06
N GLY A 158 10.05 11.28 -8.99
CA GLY A 158 9.41 11.94 -10.15
C GLY A 158 7.90 11.97 -10.01
N LYS A 159 7.26 12.90 -10.74
CA LYS A 159 5.79 13.04 -10.71
C LYS A 159 5.04 11.90 -11.42
N ASP A 160 5.73 11.19 -12.31
CA ASP A 160 5.15 10.14 -13.15
C ASP A 160 5.68 8.74 -12.77
N ILE A 161 6.24 8.58 -11.56
CA ILE A 161 6.86 7.32 -11.11
C ILE A 161 6.14 6.78 -9.86
N VAL A 162 5.73 5.52 -9.95
CA VAL A 162 5.17 4.74 -8.85
C VAL A 162 6.13 3.61 -8.49
N SER A 163 6.41 3.44 -7.20
CA SER A 163 7.21 2.32 -6.69
C SER A 163 6.34 1.14 -6.31
N HIS A 164 6.89 -0.06 -6.51
CA HIS A 164 6.34 -1.32 -6.04
C HIS A 164 7.43 -2.11 -5.33
N ASN A 165 7.07 -2.85 -4.28
CA ASN A 165 8.00 -3.74 -3.58
C ASN A 165 7.29 -4.99 -3.07
N VAL A 166 8.09 -6.02 -2.78
CA VAL A 166 7.69 -7.15 -1.95
C VAL A 166 8.75 -7.32 -0.88
N HIS A 167 8.36 -7.29 0.39
CA HIS A 167 9.25 -7.49 1.53
C HIS A 167 8.83 -8.75 2.30
N TRP A 168 9.79 -9.50 2.80
CA TRP A 168 9.55 -10.65 3.67
C TRP A 168 10.71 -10.88 4.63
N ALA A 169 10.58 -11.80 5.58
CA ALA A 169 11.60 -12.13 6.58
C ALA A 169 12.04 -10.90 7.42
N TYR A 170 11.07 -10.17 7.96
CA TYR A 170 11.34 -8.98 8.77
C TYR A 170 12.31 -9.26 9.93
N GLY A 171 13.30 -8.39 10.07
CA GLY A 171 14.36 -8.50 11.06
C GLY A 171 15.74 -8.50 10.42
N PRO A 172 16.73 -9.18 11.01
CA PRO A 172 18.11 -9.17 10.53
C PRO A 172 18.31 -9.73 9.11
N HIS A 173 17.39 -10.56 8.66
CA HIS A 173 17.44 -11.24 7.35
C HIS A 173 16.38 -10.75 6.36
N GLN A 174 15.84 -9.55 6.58
CA GLN A 174 14.82 -8.97 5.70
C GLN A 174 15.24 -9.01 4.24
N GLN A 175 14.34 -9.49 3.41
CA GLN A 175 14.49 -9.56 1.96
C GLN A 175 13.54 -8.56 1.28
N THR A 176 13.93 -8.10 0.09
CA THR A 176 13.10 -7.18 -0.71
C THR A 176 13.41 -7.32 -2.19
N THR A 177 12.43 -7.00 -3.02
CA THR A 177 12.58 -7.06 -4.49
C THR A 177 13.25 -5.85 -5.11
N HIS A 178 13.63 -4.85 -4.39
CA HIS A 178 14.33 -3.61 -4.79
C HIS A 178 14.01 -3.01 -6.18
N GLY A 179 13.68 -1.73 -6.21
CA GLY A 179 13.77 -0.87 -7.39
C GLY A 179 12.76 -1.15 -8.50
N MET A 180 11.59 -1.71 -8.19
CA MET A 180 10.50 -1.80 -9.15
C MET A 180 9.81 -0.42 -9.23
N GLN A 181 10.00 0.28 -10.33
CA GLN A 181 9.46 1.62 -10.57
C GLN A 181 8.76 1.67 -11.91
N SER A 182 7.46 1.94 -11.89
CA SER A 182 6.61 2.12 -13.06
C SER A 182 6.59 3.58 -13.46
N TYR A 183 6.87 3.85 -14.74
CA TYR A 183 6.68 5.17 -15.33
C TYR A 183 5.35 5.19 -16.11
N LEU A 184 4.46 6.09 -15.71
CA LEU A 184 3.23 6.38 -16.43
C LEU A 184 3.01 7.90 -16.43
N GLU A 185 3.05 8.51 -17.61
CA GLU A 185 2.83 9.95 -17.76
C GLU A 185 1.47 10.36 -17.19
N GLY A 186 1.45 11.40 -16.36
CA GLY A 186 0.24 11.94 -15.75
C GLY A 186 -0.24 11.20 -14.50
N VAL A 187 0.43 10.13 -14.00
CA VAL A 187 -0.03 9.33 -12.86
C VAL A 187 -0.22 10.13 -11.55
N SER A 188 0.39 11.32 -11.45
CA SER A 188 0.17 12.24 -10.33
C SER A 188 -1.02 13.18 -10.52
N GLU A 189 -1.77 13.09 -11.62
CA GLU A 189 -2.83 14.00 -11.99
C GLU A 189 -4.18 13.26 -12.06
N GLY A 190 -5.12 13.60 -11.14
CA GLY A 190 -6.42 12.94 -11.09
C GLY A 190 -6.39 11.53 -10.49
N PHE A 191 -7.39 10.73 -10.83
CA PHE A 191 -7.57 9.38 -10.30
C PHE A 191 -7.00 8.32 -11.23
N HIS A 192 -6.19 7.43 -10.67
CA HIS A 192 -5.59 6.28 -11.35
C HIS A 192 -5.90 4.98 -10.60
N THR A 193 -5.85 3.85 -11.29
CA THR A 193 -6.00 2.53 -10.66
C THR A 193 -4.63 1.89 -10.42
N PHE A 194 -4.45 1.34 -9.23
CA PHE A 194 -3.26 0.60 -8.82
C PHE A 194 -3.70 -0.80 -8.41
N ALA A 195 -3.05 -1.83 -8.97
CA ALA A 195 -3.49 -3.18 -8.68
C ALA A 195 -2.36 -4.20 -8.64
N VAL A 196 -2.63 -5.32 -7.93
CA VAL A 196 -1.81 -6.53 -7.97
C VAL A 196 -2.67 -7.77 -8.21
N GLU A 197 -2.28 -8.59 -9.17
CA GLU A 197 -2.72 -9.99 -9.25
C GLU A 197 -1.80 -10.83 -8.37
N TRP A 198 -2.30 -11.37 -7.29
CA TRP A 198 -1.58 -12.27 -6.40
C TRP A 198 -2.04 -13.71 -6.62
N THR A 199 -1.13 -14.55 -7.06
CA THR A 199 -1.34 -15.97 -7.31
C THR A 199 -0.39 -16.84 -6.45
N PRO A 200 -0.59 -18.16 -6.36
CA PRO A 200 0.38 -19.03 -5.69
C PRO A 200 1.79 -19.04 -6.28
N LYS A 201 1.98 -18.44 -7.47
CA LYS A 201 3.24 -18.52 -8.24
C LYS A 201 3.90 -17.16 -8.47
N ARG A 202 3.14 -16.05 -8.41
CA ARG A 202 3.66 -14.72 -8.71
C ARG A 202 2.75 -13.62 -8.19
N TYR A 203 3.31 -12.42 -8.11
CA TYR A 203 2.61 -11.14 -8.11
C TYR A 203 2.76 -10.48 -9.48
N THR A 204 1.70 -9.88 -9.99
CA THR A 204 1.73 -9.06 -11.21
C THR A 204 1.19 -7.68 -10.88
N PHE A 205 1.97 -6.63 -11.11
CA PHE A 205 1.62 -5.25 -10.77
C PHE A 205 1.08 -4.50 -11.96
N PHE A 206 0.02 -3.71 -11.73
CA PHE A 206 -0.67 -2.93 -12.76
C PHE A 206 -0.86 -1.48 -12.30
N VAL A 207 -0.76 -0.54 -13.28
CA VAL A 207 -1.19 0.85 -13.13
C VAL A 207 -2.09 1.15 -14.32
N ASP A 208 -3.30 1.65 -14.09
CA ASP A 208 -4.36 1.92 -15.10
C ASP A 208 -4.63 0.72 -16.04
N GLY A 209 -4.56 -0.48 -15.46
CA GLY A 209 -4.73 -1.73 -16.19
C GLY A 209 -3.51 -2.15 -17.03
N TYR A 210 -2.51 -1.32 -17.18
CA TYR A 210 -1.26 -1.71 -17.83
C TYR A 210 -0.39 -2.54 -16.89
N LYS A 211 0.15 -3.64 -17.41
CA LYS A 211 1.06 -4.51 -16.69
C LYS A 211 2.48 -3.95 -16.70
N PHE A 212 3.12 -3.85 -15.53
CA PHE A 212 4.48 -3.34 -15.37
C PHE A 212 5.48 -4.39 -14.92
N TYR A 213 5.13 -5.20 -13.90
CA TYR A 213 6.06 -6.16 -13.30
C TYR A 213 5.41 -7.51 -13.03
N GLU A 214 6.23 -8.56 -13.15
CA GLU A 214 5.95 -9.88 -12.57
C GLU A 214 7.06 -10.24 -11.58
N VAL A 215 6.66 -10.69 -10.39
CA VAL A 215 7.55 -11.07 -9.29
C VAL A 215 7.27 -12.51 -8.88
N HIS A 216 8.31 -13.31 -8.81
CA HIS A 216 8.25 -14.73 -8.45
C HIS A 216 8.95 -15.04 -7.11
N GLN A 217 9.36 -14.01 -6.38
CA GLN A 217 10.03 -14.10 -5.07
C GLN A 217 9.10 -13.58 -3.98
N GLY A 218 9.34 -14.00 -2.73
CA GLY A 218 8.57 -13.52 -1.59
C GLY A 218 7.09 -13.93 -1.61
N ILE A 219 6.71 -15.01 -2.29
CA ILE A 219 5.29 -15.35 -2.50
C ILE A 219 4.66 -15.83 -1.21
N SER A 220 3.79 -15.00 -0.65
CA SER A 220 2.96 -15.37 0.49
C SER A 220 1.89 -16.41 0.11
N ARG A 221 1.59 -17.32 1.06
CA ARG A 221 0.55 -18.33 0.91
C ARG A 221 -0.46 -18.32 2.06
N ILE A 222 -0.45 -17.27 2.84
CA ILE A 222 -1.37 -17.07 3.97
C ILE A 222 -2.27 -15.86 3.73
N GLU A 223 -3.28 -15.70 4.55
CA GLU A 223 -4.17 -14.54 4.47
C GLU A 223 -3.45 -13.28 4.97
N GLU A 224 -3.64 -12.19 4.26
CA GLU A 224 -3.08 -10.89 4.56
C GLU A 224 -4.16 -9.80 4.51
N TYR A 225 -3.89 -8.66 5.11
CA TYR A 225 -4.81 -7.54 5.22
C TYR A 225 -4.34 -6.34 4.40
N ILE A 226 -5.29 -5.53 3.97
CA ILE A 226 -5.07 -4.33 3.16
C ILE A 226 -4.76 -3.15 4.07
N ILE A 227 -3.87 -2.26 3.60
CA ILE A 227 -3.54 -1.01 4.27
C ILE A 227 -3.54 0.12 3.25
N LEU A 228 -4.12 1.26 3.64
CA LEU A 228 -4.01 2.54 2.97
C LEU A 228 -3.34 3.50 3.93
N SER A 229 -2.29 4.16 3.51
CA SER A 229 -1.56 5.08 4.38
C SER A 229 -1.07 6.34 3.66
N MET A 230 -1.09 7.44 4.40
CA MET A 230 -0.23 8.57 4.18
C MET A 230 0.90 8.44 5.19
N GLU A 231 2.12 8.26 4.73
CA GLU A 231 3.27 8.04 5.59
C GLU A 231 3.94 9.37 5.96
N PRO A 232 4.36 9.55 7.23
CA PRO A 232 5.08 10.75 7.65
C PRO A 232 6.47 10.81 7.04
N PRO A 233 7.11 11.99 7.03
CA PRO A 233 8.39 12.18 6.35
C PRO A 233 9.53 11.37 6.96
N GLN A 234 10.51 11.06 6.13
CA GLN A 234 11.84 10.67 6.58
C GLN A 234 12.68 11.94 6.87
N GLN A 235 13.74 11.83 7.68
CA GLN A 235 14.55 12.97 8.14
C GLN A 235 15.07 13.84 6.99
N GLU A 236 15.55 13.22 5.93
CA GLU A 236 16.09 13.88 4.75
C GLU A 236 15.05 14.55 3.85
N GLU A 237 13.77 14.24 4.06
CA GLU A 237 12.66 14.74 3.25
C GLU A 237 11.84 15.85 3.93
N ILE A 238 12.09 16.15 5.23
CA ILE A 238 11.34 17.14 6.00
C ILE A 238 11.28 18.49 5.29
N SER A 239 12.41 18.98 4.77
CA SER A 239 12.49 20.28 4.10
C SER A 239 11.71 20.35 2.78
N LYS A 240 11.28 19.21 2.25
CA LYS A 240 10.51 19.10 0.99
C LYS A 240 9.02 18.97 1.22
N MET A 241 8.59 18.86 2.47
CA MET A 241 7.17 18.78 2.79
C MET A 241 6.41 20.03 2.33
N LYS A 242 5.23 19.78 1.79
CA LYS A 242 4.23 20.81 1.51
C LYS A 242 2.93 20.37 2.14
N LEU A 243 2.55 21.00 3.23
CA LEU A 243 1.34 20.70 3.99
C LEU A 243 0.36 21.87 3.92
N PRO A 244 -0.96 21.63 4.01
CA PRO A 244 -1.59 20.30 4.04
C PRO A 244 -1.54 19.59 2.70
N ASP A 245 -1.67 18.25 2.71
CA ASP A 245 -1.75 17.42 1.51
C ASP A 245 -2.69 16.23 1.75
N GLU A 246 -3.11 15.58 0.67
CA GLU A 246 -4.17 14.57 0.70
C GLU A 246 -3.87 13.40 -0.24
N TYR A 247 -4.23 12.21 0.20
CA TYR A 247 -4.37 11.00 -0.59
C TYR A 247 -5.86 10.63 -0.61
N ILE A 248 -6.49 10.74 -1.78
CA ILE A 248 -7.94 10.59 -1.95
C ILE A 248 -8.22 9.26 -2.62
N ILE A 249 -8.97 8.39 -1.97
CA ILE A 249 -9.31 7.04 -2.41
C ILE A 249 -10.78 6.99 -2.79
N ASP A 250 -11.07 6.60 -4.03
CA ASP A 250 -12.41 6.41 -4.58
C ASP A 250 -12.98 5.05 -4.18
N TYR A 251 -12.19 3.98 -4.38
CA TYR A 251 -12.58 2.65 -3.94
C TYR A 251 -11.38 1.73 -3.66
N VAL A 252 -11.67 0.66 -2.90
CA VAL A 252 -10.82 -0.53 -2.82
C VAL A 252 -11.66 -1.75 -3.15
N ARG A 253 -11.19 -2.58 -4.08
CA ARG A 253 -11.87 -3.78 -4.56
C ARG A 253 -10.96 -4.99 -4.55
N VAL A 254 -11.49 -6.12 -4.13
CA VAL A 254 -10.80 -7.41 -4.18
C VAL A 254 -11.65 -8.38 -5.00
N TYR A 255 -11.01 -9.03 -5.95
CA TYR A 255 -11.66 -9.96 -6.86
C TYR A 255 -11.05 -11.35 -6.73
N LYS A 256 -11.86 -12.40 -6.91
CA LYS A 256 -11.47 -13.81 -6.83
C LYS A 256 -11.76 -14.56 -8.11
N LYS A 257 -10.96 -15.56 -8.44
CA LYS A 257 -11.34 -16.55 -9.46
C LYS A 257 -12.33 -17.55 -8.88
N LYS A 258 -13.19 -18.06 -9.72
CA LYS A 258 -14.14 -19.13 -9.33
C LYS A 258 -13.36 -20.30 -8.71
N GLY A 259 -13.73 -20.70 -7.50
CA GLY A 259 -13.06 -21.78 -6.74
C GLY A 259 -11.92 -21.30 -5.83
N GLN A 260 -11.59 -20.01 -5.78
CA GLN A 260 -10.63 -19.42 -4.84
C GLN A 260 -11.28 -18.87 -3.56
N ASP A 261 -12.58 -19.13 -3.36
CA ASP A 261 -13.27 -18.71 -2.15
C ASP A 261 -12.79 -19.54 -0.95
N PRO A 262 -12.23 -18.92 0.11
CA PRO A 262 -11.73 -19.65 1.29
C PRO A 262 -12.84 -20.30 2.14
N LYS A 263 -14.12 -20.06 1.81
CA LYS A 263 -15.29 -20.62 2.54
C LYS A 263 -15.87 -21.90 1.92
N LYS A 264 -15.16 -22.53 0.97
CA LYS A 264 -15.52 -23.83 0.44
C LYS A 264 -14.40 -24.83 0.55
#